data_134436e7dea9f24c4b716aa7de5f576b
#
_entry.id   134436e7dea9f24c4b716aa7de5f576b
#
_cell.length_a   1.000
_cell.length_b   1.000
_cell.length_c   1.000
_cell.angle_alpha   90.00
_cell.angle_beta   90.00
_cell.angle_gamma   90.00
#
_symmetry.space_group_name_H-M   'P 1'
#
loop_
_entity.id
_entity.type
_entity.pdbx_description
1 polymer ?
#
loop_
_entity_poly.entity_id
_entity_poly.type
_entity_poly.pdbx_seq_one_letter_code
_entity_poly.pdbx_strand_id
1 'polypeptide(L)'
;MTDRRTKQLEVPLIAELDSLDNPNDIINCLDERAPRRTIESVNWEKIYPYRPLTTFAIAHSGKNIYIDFFVRCNYLRAENYENQSPVSADSCVEFFVEPTGELPYWNFEFNCIGAINASHRSERRSP
;
A
#
# COMPACT_ATOMS: atom_id res chain seq x y z
N MET A 1 0.76 29.06 1.78
CA MET A 1 -0.21 27.97 1.79
C MET A 1 0.46 26.66 1.43
N THR A 2 0.29 25.71 2.27
CA THR A 2 0.78 24.39 1.92
C THR A 2 -0.05 23.81 0.81
N ASP A 3 0.60 23.18 -0.12
CA ASP A 3 -0.10 22.46 -1.15
C ASP A 3 -0.63 21.16 -0.58
N ARG A 4 -1.82 21.24 -0.05
CA ARG A 4 -2.51 20.08 0.50
C ARG A 4 -3.50 19.48 -0.46
N ARG A 5 -3.28 19.73 -1.72
CA ARG A 5 -4.17 19.14 -2.70
C ARG A 5 -4.12 17.62 -2.58
N THR A 6 -5.29 17.06 -2.36
CA THR A 6 -5.44 15.63 -2.35
C THR A 6 -5.25 15.12 -3.77
N LYS A 7 -4.30 14.22 -3.94
CA LYS A 7 -4.17 13.52 -5.21
C LYS A 7 -5.26 12.48 -5.28
N GLN A 8 -5.91 12.40 -6.42
CA GLN A 8 -6.99 11.46 -6.66
C GLN A 8 -6.60 10.45 -7.71
N LEU A 9 -7.04 9.24 -7.52
CA LEU A 9 -6.84 8.15 -8.46
C LEU A 9 -8.16 7.40 -8.59
N GLU A 10 -8.62 7.26 -9.81
CA GLU A 10 -9.78 6.42 -10.08
C GLU A 10 -9.32 4.97 -10.15
N VAL A 11 -9.83 4.16 -9.23
CA VAL A 11 -9.46 2.75 -9.15
C VAL A 11 -10.30 1.96 -10.15
N PRO A 12 -9.69 1.31 -11.13
CA PRO A 12 -10.45 0.61 -12.17
C PRO A 12 -11.12 -0.65 -11.65
N LEU A 13 -12.27 -0.95 -12.23
CA LEU A 13 -12.97 -2.21 -12.00
C LEU A 13 -12.45 -3.25 -12.98
N ILE A 14 -11.88 -4.32 -12.47
CA ILE A 14 -11.38 -5.44 -13.26
C ILE A 14 -11.93 -6.72 -12.64
N ALA A 15 -13.12 -7.12 -13.08
CA ALA A 15 -13.82 -8.25 -12.49
C ALA A 15 -13.05 -9.57 -12.63
N GLU A 16 -12.26 -9.70 -13.67
CA GLU A 16 -11.52 -10.93 -13.97
C GLU A 16 -10.47 -11.25 -12.90
N LEU A 17 -10.06 -10.27 -12.10
CA LEU A 17 -9.06 -10.51 -11.05
C LEU A 17 -9.47 -11.62 -10.08
N ASP A 18 -10.76 -11.72 -9.79
CA ASP A 18 -11.25 -12.73 -8.84
C ASP A 18 -11.15 -14.15 -9.40
N SER A 19 -11.00 -14.31 -10.72
CA SER A 19 -10.86 -15.61 -11.35
C SER A 19 -9.41 -16.07 -11.49
N LEU A 20 -8.45 -15.22 -11.12
CA LEU A 20 -7.04 -15.54 -11.25
C LEU A 20 -6.53 -16.18 -9.96
N ASP A 21 -5.95 -17.37 -10.07
CA ASP A 21 -5.45 -18.12 -8.90
C ASP A 21 -3.97 -17.90 -8.64
N ASN A 22 -3.24 -17.50 -9.67
CA ASN A 22 -1.79 -17.36 -9.57
C ASN A 22 -1.42 -15.89 -9.32
N PRO A 23 -0.65 -15.59 -8.27
CA PRO A 23 -0.22 -14.21 -8.01
C PRO A 23 0.48 -13.54 -9.18
N ASN A 24 1.24 -14.28 -9.96
CA ASN A 24 1.92 -13.70 -11.13
C ASN A 24 0.92 -13.24 -12.19
N ASP A 25 -0.19 -13.95 -12.37
CA ASP A 25 -1.24 -13.54 -13.29
C ASP A 25 -1.94 -12.29 -12.80
N ILE A 26 -2.12 -12.16 -11.48
CA ILE A 26 -2.68 -10.95 -10.88
C ILE A 26 -1.77 -9.76 -11.13
N ILE A 27 -0.47 -9.93 -10.88
CA ILE A 27 0.53 -8.88 -11.11
C ILE A 27 0.53 -8.45 -12.56
N ASN A 28 0.54 -9.40 -13.50
CA ASN A 28 0.53 -9.10 -14.92
C ASN A 28 -0.74 -8.36 -15.32
N CYS A 29 -1.88 -8.75 -14.79
CA CYS A 29 -3.14 -8.07 -15.06
C CYS A 29 -3.12 -6.63 -14.57
N LEU A 30 -2.61 -6.40 -13.37
CA LEU A 30 -2.47 -5.05 -12.83
C LEU A 30 -1.50 -4.22 -13.66
N ASP A 31 -0.38 -4.80 -14.08
CA ASP A 31 0.60 -4.10 -14.91
C ASP A 31 0.02 -3.67 -16.25
N GLU A 32 -0.84 -4.48 -16.83
CA GLU A 32 -1.42 -4.20 -18.14
C GLU A 32 -2.63 -3.27 -18.09
N ARG A 33 -3.45 -3.36 -17.04
CA ARG A 33 -4.77 -2.75 -17.02
C ARG A 33 -4.99 -1.72 -15.93
N ALA A 34 -4.17 -1.69 -14.90
CA ALA A 34 -4.29 -0.71 -13.83
C ALA A 34 -3.22 0.37 -13.99
N PRO A 35 -3.56 1.66 -13.81
CA PRO A 35 -2.56 2.70 -13.90
C PRO A 35 -1.57 2.57 -12.74
N ARG A 36 -0.29 2.69 -13.06
CA ARG A 36 0.77 2.67 -12.07
C ARG A 36 1.10 4.09 -11.65
N ARG A 37 1.20 4.29 -10.36
CA ARG A 37 1.50 5.59 -9.77
C ARG A 37 2.73 5.51 -8.88
N THR A 38 3.40 6.62 -8.72
CA THR A 38 4.60 6.74 -7.88
C THR A 38 4.23 7.41 -6.57
N ILE A 39 4.79 6.90 -5.47
CA ILE A 39 4.72 7.58 -4.18
C ILE A 39 5.88 8.57 -4.16
N GLU A 40 5.57 9.86 -4.19
CA GLU A 40 6.55 10.91 -4.39
C GLU A 40 6.89 11.73 -3.14
N SER A 41 6.01 11.72 -2.15
CA SER A 41 6.18 12.57 -0.98
C SER A 41 7.22 12.03 -0.02
N VAL A 42 8.11 12.91 0.46
CA VAL A 42 9.09 12.60 1.50
C VAL A 42 8.79 13.51 2.67
N ASN A 43 8.09 13.01 3.66
CA ASN A 43 7.65 13.80 4.82
C ASN A 43 8.78 14.17 5.77
N TRP A 44 9.89 13.44 5.74
CA TRP A 44 11.01 13.58 6.65
C TRP A 44 12.28 14.02 5.93
N GLU A 45 12.14 14.78 4.86
CA GLU A 45 13.24 15.11 3.96
C GLU A 45 14.43 15.77 4.66
N LYS A 46 14.18 16.65 5.63
CA LYS A 46 15.26 17.34 6.35
C LYS A 46 15.97 16.43 7.35
N ILE A 47 15.27 15.45 7.89
CA ILE A 47 15.80 14.54 8.90
C ILE A 47 16.29 13.26 8.25
N TYR A 48 15.56 12.81 7.24
CA TYR A 48 15.81 11.55 6.57
C TYR A 48 15.55 11.71 5.07
N PRO A 49 16.56 12.21 4.33
CA PRO A 49 16.36 12.53 2.93
C PRO A 49 16.29 11.33 1.99
N TYR A 50 16.57 10.13 2.48
CA TYR A 50 16.51 8.93 1.66
C TYR A 50 15.11 8.69 1.13
N ARG A 51 15.01 8.50 -0.19
CA ARG A 51 13.74 8.29 -0.85
C ARG A 51 13.85 7.15 -1.84
N PRO A 52 13.42 5.94 -1.47
CA PRO A 52 13.38 4.84 -2.41
C PRO A 52 12.31 5.08 -3.47
N LEU A 53 12.53 4.54 -4.66
CA LEU A 53 11.50 4.56 -5.68
C LEU A 53 10.41 3.57 -5.29
N THR A 54 9.20 4.08 -5.10
CA THR A 54 8.05 3.25 -4.76
C THR A 54 6.91 3.55 -5.73
N THR A 55 6.41 2.50 -6.38
CA THR A 55 5.23 2.60 -7.23
C THR A 55 4.18 1.60 -6.79
N PHE A 56 2.96 1.85 -7.19
CA PHE A 56 1.88 0.92 -6.91
C PHE A 56 0.88 0.90 -8.06
N ALA A 57 0.19 -0.24 -8.19
CA ALA A 57 -0.96 -0.36 -9.06
C ALA A 57 -2.10 -0.90 -8.23
N ILE A 58 -3.30 -0.38 -8.40
CA ILE A 58 -4.45 -0.76 -7.62
C ILE A 58 -5.68 -0.91 -8.52
N ALA A 59 -6.46 -1.96 -8.25
CA ALA A 59 -7.71 -2.21 -8.95
C ALA A 59 -8.68 -2.89 -7.99
N HIS A 60 -9.93 -3.00 -8.38
CA HIS A 60 -10.91 -3.76 -7.60
C HIS A 60 -11.77 -4.61 -8.54
N SER A 61 -12.34 -5.66 -7.97
CA SER A 61 -13.21 -6.58 -8.71
C SER A 61 -14.70 -6.33 -8.45
N GLY A 62 -15.00 -5.38 -7.60
CA GLY A 62 -16.33 -5.19 -7.03
C GLY A 62 -16.48 -5.87 -5.67
N LYS A 63 -15.65 -6.86 -5.39
CA LYS A 63 -15.65 -7.60 -4.11
C LYS A 63 -14.33 -7.49 -3.37
N ASN A 64 -13.23 -7.40 -4.11
CA ASN A 64 -11.90 -7.40 -3.53
C ASN A 64 -11.08 -6.24 -4.08
N ILE A 65 -10.11 -5.79 -3.29
CA ILE A 65 -9.14 -4.79 -3.70
C ILE A 65 -7.82 -5.52 -3.94
N TYR A 66 -7.19 -5.19 -5.07
CA TYR A 66 -5.89 -5.75 -5.45
C TYR A 66 -4.90 -4.62 -5.56
N ILE A 67 -3.79 -4.74 -4.86
CA ILE A 67 -2.74 -3.73 -4.88
C ILE A 67 -1.38 -4.39 -5.02
N ASP A 68 -0.56 -3.82 -5.88
CA ASP A 68 0.79 -4.27 -6.13
C ASP A 68 1.75 -3.12 -5.85
N PHE A 69 2.69 -3.35 -4.94
CA PHE A 69 3.74 -2.38 -4.62
C PHE A 69 5.05 -2.84 -5.23
N PHE A 70 5.73 -1.92 -5.87
CA PHE A 70 7.09 -2.12 -6.34
C PHE A 70 8.00 -1.11 -5.66
N VAL A 71 9.05 -1.58 -5.00
CA VAL A 71 9.99 -0.72 -4.27
C VAL A 71 11.41 -1.02 -4.75
N ARG A 72 12.10 0.03 -5.16
CA ARG A 72 13.52 -0.04 -5.49
C ARG A 72 14.28 0.83 -4.49
N CYS A 73 15.18 0.22 -3.75
CA CYS A 73 15.94 0.93 -2.72
C CYS A 73 17.35 0.36 -2.61
N ASN A 74 18.23 1.12 -1.94
CA ASN A 74 19.62 0.72 -1.79
C ASN A 74 19.82 -0.36 -0.74
N TYR A 75 18.92 -0.42 0.24
CA TYR A 75 18.98 -1.42 1.29
C TYR A 75 17.58 -1.68 1.81
N LEU A 76 17.42 -2.85 2.40
CA LEU A 76 16.15 -3.27 2.99
C LEU A 76 16.39 -3.74 4.42
N ARG A 77 15.44 -3.44 5.27
CA ARG A 77 15.41 -3.97 6.63
C ARG A 77 14.18 -4.86 6.77
N ALA A 78 14.39 -6.09 7.21
CA ALA A 78 13.31 -7.04 7.43
C ALA A 78 13.69 -7.95 8.59
N GLU A 79 13.28 -7.56 9.78
CA GLU A 79 13.53 -8.32 11.02
C GLU A 79 12.28 -8.99 11.57
N ASN A 80 11.11 -8.57 11.10
CA ASN A 80 9.83 -9.09 11.58
C ASN A 80 9.22 -10.00 10.52
N TYR A 81 9.11 -11.27 10.84
CA TYR A 81 8.70 -12.32 9.90
C TYR A 81 7.25 -12.72 10.05
N GLU A 82 6.66 -12.44 11.19
CA GLU A 82 5.32 -12.91 11.51
C GLU A 82 4.28 -11.84 11.26
N ASN A 83 3.07 -12.26 10.91
CA ASN A 83 1.95 -11.35 10.80
C ASN A 83 1.60 -10.76 12.16
N GLN A 84 1.14 -9.53 12.19
CA GLN A 84 0.84 -8.76 13.39
C GLN A 84 2.07 -8.43 14.26
N SER A 85 3.28 -8.66 13.74
CA SER A 85 4.49 -8.16 14.36
C SER A 85 4.71 -6.68 14.00
N PRO A 86 5.66 -5.97 14.65
CA PRO A 86 5.86 -4.54 14.37
C PRO A 86 6.58 -4.31 13.03
N VAL A 87 5.91 -4.64 11.93
CA VAL A 87 6.50 -4.55 10.59
C VAL A 87 6.82 -3.11 10.17
N SER A 88 6.21 -2.12 10.80
CA SER A 88 6.52 -0.71 10.52
C SER A 88 7.92 -0.31 10.95
N ALA A 89 8.57 -1.11 11.81
CA ALA A 89 9.97 -0.90 12.17
C ALA A 89 10.92 -1.32 11.05
N ASP A 90 10.44 -2.08 10.09
CA ASP A 90 11.18 -2.53 8.92
C ASP A 90 10.93 -1.61 7.73
N SER A 91 11.58 -1.92 6.61
CA SER A 91 11.23 -1.30 5.33
C SER A 91 9.84 -1.78 4.96
N CYS A 92 8.87 -0.88 4.94
CA CYS A 92 7.47 -1.26 4.74
C CYS A 92 6.72 -0.27 3.86
N VAL A 93 5.60 -0.72 3.34
CA VAL A 93 4.58 0.11 2.70
C VAL A 93 3.29 -0.04 3.48
N GLU A 94 2.44 0.98 3.42
CA GLU A 94 1.21 1.00 4.18
C GLU A 94 0.03 1.36 3.29
N PHE A 95 -1.11 0.79 3.62
CA PHE A 95 -2.37 1.09 2.96
C PHE A 95 -3.43 1.37 4.01
N PHE A 96 -4.02 2.56 3.94
CA PHE A 96 -5.11 2.97 4.81
C PHE A 96 -6.38 3.00 4.01
N VAL A 97 -7.44 2.40 4.53
CA VAL A 97 -8.72 2.40 3.83
C VAL A 97 -9.85 2.72 4.78
N GLU A 98 -10.70 3.63 4.35
CA GLU A 98 -11.86 4.10 5.08
C GLU A 98 -13.06 4.03 4.15
N PRO A 99 -13.68 2.83 4.05
CA PRO A 99 -14.67 2.58 3.00
C PRO A 99 -15.89 3.49 3.03
N THR A 100 -16.25 3.96 4.22
CA THR A 100 -17.43 4.82 4.37
C THR A 100 -17.13 6.30 4.36
N GLY A 101 -15.85 6.66 4.28
CA GLY A 101 -15.42 8.06 4.41
C GLY A 101 -15.41 8.57 5.83
N GLU A 102 -15.71 7.71 6.79
CA GLU A 102 -15.75 8.03 8.21
C GLU A 102 -15.04 6.96 9.00
N LEU A 103 -14.64 7.29 10.24
CA LEU A 103 -14.07 6.29 11.13
C LEU A 103 -15.11 5.22 11.45
N PRO A 104 -14.71 3.97 11.63
CA PRO A 104 -13.34 3.47 11.72
C PRO A 104 -12.67 3.27 10.36
N TYR A 105 -11.37 3.12 10.40
CA TYR A 105 -10.59 2.83 9.20
C TYR A 105 -9.71 1.60 9.41
N TRP A 106 -9.22 1.04 8.29
CA TRP A 106 -8.28 -0.08 8.31
C TRP A 106 -6.90 0.43 7.94
N ASN A 107 -5.88 -0.10 8.61
CA ASN A 107 -4.49 0.15 8.29
C ASN A 107 -3.79 -1.19 8.04
N PHE A 108 -3.19 -1.32 6.87
CA PHE A 108 -2.43 -2.50 6.49
C PHE A 108 -0.98 -2.09 6.26
N GLU A 109 -0.07 -2.75 6.96
CA GLU A 109 1.37 -2.52 6.83
C GLU A 109 2.02 -3.80 6.33
N PHE A 110 2.88 -3.67 5.33
CA PHE A 110 3.56 -4.80 4.70
C PHE A 110 5.05 -4.52 4.66
N ASN A 111 5.87 -5.43 5.18
CA ASN A 111 7.31 -5.29 5.01
C ASN A 111 7.76 -6.01 3.73
N CYS A 112 9.07 -5.93 3.41
CA CYS A 112 9.59 -6.44 2.15
C CYS A 112 9.57 -7.97 2.01
N ILE A 113 9.34 -8.70 3.09
CA ILE A 113 9.24 -10.16 3.07
C ILE A 113 7.78 -10.64 3.20
N GLY A 114 6.82 -9.71 3.15
CA GLY A 114 5.42 -10.05 3.13
C GLY A 114 4.75 -10.25 4.48
N ALA A 115 5.42 -9.91 5.59
CA ALA A 115 4.75 -9.90 6.88
C ALA A 115 3.77 -8.75 6.93
N ILE A 116 2.61 -8.97 7.52
CA ILE A 116 1.49 -8.03 7.51
C ILE A 116 1.08 -7.68 8.93
N ASN A 117 0.92 -6.39 9.19
CA ASN A 117 0.25 -5.91 10.39
C ASN A 117 -1.03 -5.21 9.96
N ALA A 118 -2.17 -5.76 10.32
CA ALA A 118 -3.48 -5.21 9.97
C ALA A 118 -4.20 -4.77 11.24
N SER A 119 -4.73 -3.56 11.23
CA SER A 119 -5.48 -3.04 12.37
C SER A 119 -6.71 -2.27 11.93
N HIS A 120 -7.75 -2.35 12.75
CA HIS A 120 -8.99 -1.65 12.56
C HIS A 120 -9.09 -0.60 13.67
N ARG A 121 -9.11 0.66 13.30
CA ARG A 121 -8.96 1.74 14.27
C ARG A 121 -10.19 2.63 14.28
N SER A 122 -10.70 2.90 15.49
CA SER A 122 -11.82 3.80 15.68
C SER A 122 -11.38 5.27 15.68
N GLU A 123 -10.11 5.51 15.93
CA GLU A 123 -9.52 6.83 15.87
C GLU A 123 -8.06 6.72 15.49
N ARG A 124 -7.48 7.82 15.03
CA ARG A 124 -6.15 7.82 14.45
C ARG A 124 -5.06 7.29 15.37
N ARG A 125 -5.21 7.49 16.69
CA ARG A 125 -4.20 7.09 17.68
C ARG A 125 -4.60 5.88 18.51
N SER A 126 -5.66 5.18 18.11
CA SER A 126 -6.04 3.98 18.85
C SER A 126 -5.01 2.89 18.64
N PRO A 127 -4.75 2.11 19.69
CA PRO A 127 -3.80 1.02 19.60
C PRO A 127 -4.26 -0.08 18.65
#